data_2039717421535c6ae1a721aa0abc7826
#
_entry.id   2039717421535c6ae1a721aa0abc7826
#
_cell.length_a   1.000
_cell.length_b   1.000
_cell.length_c   1.000
_cell.angle_alpha   90.00
_cell.angle_beta   90.00
_cell.angle_gamma   90.00
#
_symmetry.space_group_name_H-M   'P 1'
#
loop_
_entity.id
_entity.type
_entity.pdbx_description
1 polymer ?
#
loop_
_entity_poly.entity_id
_entity_poly.type
_entity_poly.pdbx_seq_one_letter_code
_entity_poly.pdbx_strand_id
1 'polypeptide(L)'
;MSIPAAQVAHLPTRIRRRDGSQAPFDNDRILSAIRRAGEASGEFAEDEARLLTSQVVKVLSHGHFPGGIPDIERVQDIVEQTLIAANHLGTARAYISYRDQHRRLRADRQTLVDVASSVNEYLDRADWRVNANANQGYSLGGLILNTSGKVIANYWLSHVYAPEAGIAHREGDIHIHDLDMLAGYCAGWSLRTLLHEGLNGVPGKVEAGPPKHMSSAVGQIVNFLGTLQNEWAGAQAFSSFDTYMAPFVRNDGLDYEQVRQYIQELIYNLNVPSRWGTQTPFTNLTFDWVCPEDLREQVPVVGGVEMACTYGDLQAEMDMINRAYIEVMTAGDAKGRVFTFPIPTYNITPDFPWESENAGRLFEMTAKYGLPYFQNFLNSELKPNMIRSMCCRLQLDLRELLKRGNGLFGSAEQTGSLGVVTINCARLGHVYQDDEQGLLARLDELLFIARDSLEVKRKVIQRHMDAGLFPYTKRYLGTLRNHFSTIGVNGINEMIRNFTADRDNITSEPGYALACRLLDHVRKRMVEFQEETGHLYNLEATPAEGTTYRFAREDRRRDPGILQAGSDKAPYYTNSSQLPVGFTDDPFEALERQDDLQRKYTGGT
;
A
#
# COMPACT_ATOMS: atom_id res chain seq x y z
N MET A 1 60.02 7.47 -7.95
CA MET A 1 58.74 8.16 -7.76
C MET A 1 58.42 8.88 -9.06
N SER A 2 57.62 8.29 -9.93
CA SER A 2 57.17 8.91 -11.18
C SER A 2 56.00 9.84 -10.87
N ILE A 3 56.14 11.10 -11.19
CA ILE A 3 55.11 12.10 -11.14
C ILE A 3 53.99 11.70 -12.14
N PRO A 4 52.72 11.60 -11.73
CA PRO A 4 51.64 11.29 -12.66
C PRO A 4 51.52 12.44 -13.68
N ALA A 5 51.41 12.10 -14.96
CA ALA A 5 51.22 13.02 -16.05
C ALA A 5 50.05 13.94 -15.79
N ALA A 6 50.24 15.23 -15.93
CA ALA A 6 49.18 16.24 -15.81
C ALA A 6 48.07 15.91 -16.82
N GLN A 7 46.87 15.61 -16.33
CA GLN A 7 45.70 15.39 -17.16
C GLN A 7 45.42 16.67 -17.93
N VAL A 8 45.42 16.60 -19.24
CA VAL A 8 45.04 17.69 -20.12
C VAL A 8 43.56 17.98 -19.89
N ALA A 9 43.26 19.18 -19.40
CA ALA A 9 41.91 19.65 -19.18
C ALA A 9 41.17 19.74 -20.53
N HIS A 10 40.18 18.90 -20.76
CA HIS A 10 39.36 18.91 -21.96
C HIS A 10 38.00 19.54 -21.67
N LEU A 11 37.66 20.61 -22.38
CA LEU A 11 36.33 21.18 -22.41
C LEU A 11 35.33 20.09 -22.90
N PRO A 12 34.18 19.94 -22.21
CA PRO A 12 33.13 19.06 -22.73
C PRO A 12 32.66 19.56 -24.09
N THR A 13 32.61 18.70 -25.09
CA THR A 13 32.09 19.05 -26.43
C THR A 13 30.57 18.83 -26.51
N ARG A 14 30.01 18.03 -25.59
CA ARG A 14 28.60 17.67 -25.53
C ARG A 14 28.08 17.74 -24.11
N ILE A 15 26.77 17.92 -24.00
CA ILE A 15 26.01 17.85 -22.73
C ILE A 15 24.86 16.86 -22.89
N ARG A 16 24.57 16.11 -21.83
CA ARG A 16 23.39 15.25 -21.75
C ARG A 16 22.21 16.05 -21.26
N ARG A 17 21.16 16.08 -22.05
CA ARG A 17 19.88 16.71 -21.67
C ARG A 17 19.11 15.83 -20.71
N ARG A 18 18.05 16.38 -20.09
CA ARG A 18 17.15 15.68 -19.14
C ARG A 18 16.39 14.50 -19.75
N ASP A 19 16.13 14.55 -21.07
CA ASP A 19 15.51 13.48 -21.85
C ASP A 19 16.50 12.36 -22.27
N GLY A 20 17.75 12.44 -21.78
CA GLY A 20 18.82 11.53 -22.15
C GLY A 20 19.51 11.83 -23.49
N SER A 21 18.95 12.72 -24.31
CA SER A 21 19.56 13.12 -25.59
C SER A 21 20.83 13.93 -25.37
N GLN A 22 21.74 13.89 -26.34
CA GLN A 22 22.98 14.67 -26.30
C GLN A 22 22.88 15.89 -27.23
N ALA A 23 23.43 17.03 -26.77
CA ALA A 23 23.50 18.25 -27.51
C ALA A 23 24.94 18.82 -27.46
N PRO A 24 25.33 19.71 -28.41
CA PRO A 24 26.57 20.46 -28.29
C PRO A 24 26.61 21.27 -26.98
N PHE A 25 27.78 21.30 -26.35
CA PHE A 25 28.00 22.14 -25.17
C PHE A 25 28.12 23.60 -25.59
N ASP A 26 27.42 24.50 -24.89
CA ASP A 26 27.28 25.90 -25.25
C ASP A 26 27.49 26.80 -24.02
N ASN A 27 28.62 27.50 -23.97
CA ASN A 27 29.00 28.39 -22.88
C ASN A 27 28.09 29.62 -22.77
N ASP A 28 27.53 30.10 -23.89
CA ASP A 28 26.69 31.29 -23.90
C ASP A 28 25.38 31.09 -23.14
N ARG A 29 24.93 29.87 -23.05
CA ARG A 29 23.77 29.49 -22.20
C ARG A 29 24.06 29.65 -20.72
N ILE A 30 25.27 29.30 -20.29
CA ILE A 30 25.70 29.47 -18.89
C ILE A 30 25.84 30.98 -18.61
N LEU A 31 26.52 31.71 -19.48
CA LEU A 31 26.68 33.15 -19.38
C LEU A 31 25.33 33.86 -19.28
N SER A 32 24.41 33.54 -20.18
CA SER A 32 23.07 34.14 -20.20
C SER A 32 22.27 33.85 -18.92
N ALA A 33 22.44 32.67 -18.35
CA ALA A 33 21.74 32.30 -17.12
C ALA A 33 22.32 33.03 -15.89
N ILE A 34 23.64 33.11 -15.77
CA ILE A 34 24.34 33.84 -14.69
C ILE A 34 24.05 35.32 -14.77
N ARG A 35 24.15 35.92 -15.96
CA ARG A 35 23.86 37.33 -16.18
C ARG A 35 22.45 37.71 -15.74
N ARG A 36 21.42 36.96 -16.21
CA ARG A 36 20.02 37.23 -15.83
C ARG A 36 19.79 37.12 -14.33
N ALA A 37 20.47 36.18 -13.66
CA ALA A 37 20.37 36.06 -12.23
C ALA A 37 21.05 37.21 -11.47
N GLY A 38 22.21 37.68 -11.97
CA GLY A 38 22.92 38.85 -11.45
C GLY A 38 22.14 40.16 -11.62
N GLU A 39 21.56 40.36 -12.79
CA GLU A 39 20.68 41.50 -13.07
C GLU A 39 19.42 41.46 -12.16
N ALA A 40 18.81 40.30 -11.99
CA ALA A 40 17.62 40.14 -11.14
C ALA A 40 17.89 40.37 -9.65
N SER A 41 19.10 40.06 -9.16
CA SER A 41 19.54 40.32 -7.79
C SER A 41 20.12 41.73 -7.57
N GLY A 42 20.52 42.38 -8.68
CA GLY A 42 21.20 43.69 -8.65
C GLY A 42 22.66 43.62 -8.15
N GLU A 43 23.25 42.43 -8.05
CA GLU A 43 24.63 42.28 -7.53
C GLU A 43 25.71 42.55 -8.56
N PHE A 44 25.47 42.22 -9.85
CA PHE A 44 26.44 42.44 -10.92
C PHE A 44 25.80 42.43 -12.32
N ALA A 45 26.60 42.91 -13.31
CA ALA A 45 26.24 42.93 -14.73
C ALA A 45 27.12 41.96 -15.55
N GLU A 46 27.30 42.24 -16.86
CA GLU A 46 27.89 41.34 -17.85
C GLU A 46 29.35 40.94 -17.56
N ASP A 47 30.20 41.85 -17.09
CA ASP A 47 31.64 41.58 -16.91
C ASP A 47 31.88 40.51 -15.81
N GLU A 48 31.22 40.65 -14.69
CA GLU A 48 31.28 39.65 -13.61
C GLU A 48 30.63 38.32 -14.03
N ALA A 49 29.53 38.37 -14.78
CA ALA A 49 28.90 37.16 -15.31
C ALA A 49 29.86 36.38 -16.23
N ARG A 50 30.68 37.06 -17.03
CA ARG A 50 31.71 36.44 -17.87
C ARG A 50 32.82 35.79 -17.04
N LEU A 51 33.26 36.46 -15.96
CA LEU A 51 34.25 35.93 -15.06
C LEU A 51 33.76 34.65 -14.37
N LEU A 52 32.54 34.67 -13.82
CA LEU A 52 31.90 33.51 -13.16
C LEU A 52 31.65 32.37 -14.14
N THR A 53 31.25 32.68 -15.39
CA THR A 53 31.12 31.68 -16.45
C THR A 53 32.45 30.99 -16.74
N SER A 54 33.56 31.74 -16.80
CA SER A 54 34.89 31.17 -17.01
C SER A 54 35.30 30.21 -15.86
N GLN A 55 34.92 30.54 -14.64
CA GLN A 55 35.16 29.66 -13.47
C GLN A 55 34.34 28.38 -13.56
N VAL A 56 33.05 28.46 -13.91
CA VAL A 56 32.18 27.28 -14.13
C VAL A 56 32.78 26.38 -15.20
N VAL A 57 33.19 26.94 -16.33
CA VAL A 57 33.80 26.21 -17.45
C VAL A 57 35.10 25.53 -17.02
N LYS A 58 35.91 26.21 -16.20
CA LYS A 58 37.15 25.67 -15.65
C LYS A 58 36.86 24.47 -14.72
N VAL A 59 35.85 24.53 -13.87
CA VAL A 59 35.44 23.41 -13.02
C VAL A 59 34.96 22.23 -13.89
N LEU A 60 34.16 22.51 -14.92
CA LEU A 60 33.68 21.48 -15.85
C LEU A 60 34.82 20.82 -16.63
N SER A 61 35.88 21.54 -17.01
CA SER A 61 37.01 20.97 -17.74
C SER A 61 37.90 20.03 -16.91
N HIS A 62 37.81 20.10 -15.59
CA HIS A 62 38.55 19.24 -14.65
C HIS A 62 37.63 18.18 -14.02
N GLY A 63 36.31 18.21 -14.28
CA GLY A 63 35.35 17.28 -13.75
C GLY A 63 35.41 15.90 -14.39
N HIS A 64 35.21 14.84 -13.59
CA HIS A 64 35.02 13.49 -14.10
C HIS A 64 33.52 13.24 -14.30
N PHE A 65 33.14 12.95 -15.55
CA PHE A 65 31.76 12.68 -15.92
C PHE A 65 31.64 11.30 -16.58
N PRO A 66 30.56 10.55 -16.33
CA PRO A 66 30.32 9.28 -17.01
C PRO A 66 30.32 9.43 -18.53
N GLY A 67 31.25 8.73 -19.22
CA GLY A 67 31.44 8.87 -20.67
C GLY A 67 31.98 10.22 -21.12
N GLY A 68 32.56 11.04 -20.22
CA GLY A 68 33.13 12.36 -20.55
C GLY A 68 32.09 13.46 -20.84
N ILE A 69 30.79 13.17 -20.62
CA ILE A 69 29.69 14.08 -20.98
C ILE A 69 28.94 14.48 -19.70
N PRO A 70 29.02 15.77 -19.25
CA PRO A 70 28.23 16.23 -18.12
C PRO A 70 26.74 16.26 -18.44
N ASP A 71 25.90 15.97 -17.45
CA ASP A 71 24.48 16.21 -17.55
C ASP A 71 24.13 17.67 -17.16
N ILE A 72 22.97 18.13 -17.61
CA ILE A 72 22.54 19.53 -17.43
C ILE A 72 22.33 19.88 -15.95
N GLU A 73 21.92 18.94 -15.11
CA GLU A 73 21.72 19.19 -13.67
C GLU A 73 23.07 19.42 -13.01
N ARG A 74 24.07 18.61 -13.34
CA ARG A 74 25.43 18.79 -12.81
C ARG A 74 26.04 20.13 -13.21
N VAL A 75 25.81 20.58 -14.44
CA VAL A 75 26.25 21.92 -14.87
C VAL A 75 25.57 22.99 -14.02
N GLN A 76 24.28 22.88 -13.75
CA GLN A 76 23.54 23.84 -12.92
C GLN A 76 24.01 23.84 -11.47
N ASP A 77 24.33 22.66 -10.90
CA ASP A 77 24.90 22.55 -9.56
C ASP A 77 26.26 23.27 -9.45
N ILE A 78 27.11 23.13 -10.47
CA ILE A 78 28.39 23.82 -10.53
C ILE A 78 28.20 25.35 -10.62
N VAL A 79 27.19 25.82 -11.37
CA VAL A 79 26.85 27.27 -11.42
C VAL A 79 26.46 27.76 -10.02
N GLU A 80 25.58 27.06 -9.32
CA GLU A 80 25.16 27.40 -7.96
C GLU A 80 26.35 27.45 -6.99
N GLN A 81 27.19 26.40 -7.01
CA GLN A 81 28.40 26.34 -6.18
C GLN A 81 29.38 27.49 -6.48
N THR A 82 29.55 27.86 -7.76
CA THR A 82 30.41 28.94 -8.17
C THR A 82 29.91 30.29 -7.67
N LEU A 83 28.59 30.55 -7.78
CA LEU A 83 27.96 31.77 -7.27
C LEU A 83 28.12 31.91 -5.76
N ILE A 84 27.91 30.81 -5.01
CA ILE A 84 28.09 30.78 -3.56
C ILE A 84 29.57 31.01 -3.18
N ALA A 85 30.48 30.30 -3.85
CA ALA A 85 31.93 30.44 -3.61
C ALA A 85 32.48 31.82 -3.90
N ALA A 86 31.90 32.52 -4.88
CA ALA A 86 32.20 33.90 -5.21
C ALA A 86 31.50 34.94 -4.30
N ASN A 87 30.77 34.46 -3.27
CA ASN A 87 30.02 35.29 -2.31
C ASN A 87 28.86 36.11 -2.92
N HIS A 88 28.37 35.75 -4.10
CA HIS A 88 27.17 36.33 -4.72
C HIS A 88 25.90 35.63 -4.24
N LEU A 89 25.59 35.78 -2.94
CA LEU A 89 24.53 35.05 -2.29
C LEU A 89 23.12 35.45 -2.76
N GLY A 90 22.90 36.70 -3.12
CA GLY A 90 21.63 37.17 -3.68
C GLY A 90 21.39 36.57 -5.07
N THR A 91 22.42 36.57 -5.93
CA THR A 91 22.38 35.96 -7.26
C THR A 91 22.20 34.43 -7.17
N ALA A 92 22.91 33.75 -6.26
CA ALA A 92 22.75 32.33 -6.05
C ALA A 92 21.29 31.99 -5.66
N ARG A 93 20.70 32.76 -4.75
CA ARG A 93 19.30 32.60 -4.35
C ARG A 93 18.32 32.86 -5.50
N ALA A 94 18.55 33.88 -6.30
CA ALA A 94 17.74 34.17 -7.48
C ALA A 94 17.84 33.04 -8.52
N TYR A 95 19.03 32.51 -8.75
CA TYR A 95 19.29 31.41 -9.68
C TYR A 95 18.60 30.12 -9.24
N ILE A 96 18.73 29.75 -7.97
CA ILE A 96 18.08 28.56 -7.38
C ILE A 96 16.55 28.69 -7.47
N SER A 97 15.99 29.84 -7.10
CA SER A 97 14.55 30.10 -7.19
C SER A 97 14.03 30.01 -8.63
N TYR A 98 14.75 30.56 -9.60
CA TYR A 98 14.42 30.46 -11.02
C TYR A 98 14.50 29.01 -11.53
N ARG A 99 15.54 28.26 -11.15
CA ARG A 99 15.68 26.84 -11.47
C ARG A 99 14.51 26.01 -10.93
N ASP A 100 14.14 26.24 -9.66
CA ASP A 100 13.02 25.56 -9.02
C ASP A 100 11.67 25.90 -9.67
N GLN A 101 11.41 27.18 -9.96
CA GLN A 101 10.21 27.61 -10.67
C GLN A 101 10.09 26.95 -12.06
N HIS A 102 11.18 26.93 -12.82
CA HIS A 102 11.19 26.29 -14.13
C HIS A 102 11.08 24.76 -14.05
N ARG A 103 11.57 24.14 -12.98
CA ARG A 103 11.35 22.72 -12.72
C ARG A 103 9.87 22.44 -12.49
N ARG A 104 9.19 23.25 -11.68
CA ARG A 104 7.73 23.15 -11.43
C ARG A 104 6.93 23.36 -12.72
N LEU A 105 7.20 24.41 -13.48
CA LEU A 105 6.52 24.69 -14.75
C LEU A 105 6.69 23.56 -15.78
N ARG A 106 7.85 22.88 -15.79
CA ARG A 106 8.05 21.71 -16.66
C ARG A 106 7.27 20.50 -16.16
N ALA A 107 7.27 20.28 -14.85
CA ALA A 107 6.47 19.21 -14.24
C ALA A 107 4.98 19.40 -14.54
N ASP A 108 4.47 20.63 -14.44
CA ASP A 108 3.08 20.96 -14.76
C ASP A 108 2.75 20.71 -16.23
N ARG A 109 3.64 21.11 -17.16
CA ARG A 109 3.48 20.83 -18.60
C ARG A 109 3.52 19.33 -18.90
N GLN A 110 4.43 18.60 -18.26
CA GLN A 110 4.52 17.14 -18.41
C GLN A 110 3.27 16.46 -17.86
N THR A 111 2.71 16.93 -16.74
CA THR A 111 1.45 16.45 -16.18
C THR A 111 0.29 16.59 -17.17
N LEU A 112 0.18 17.73 -17.87
CA LEU A 112 -0.88 17.94 -18.87
C LEU A 112 -0.74 17.00 -20.09
N VAL A 113 0.48 16.77 -20.55
CA VAL A 113 0.74 15.81 -21.65
C VAL A 113 0.39 14.38 -21.20
N ASP A 114 0.79 14.00 -19.98
CA ASP A 114 0.52 12.69 -19.43
C ASP A 114 -0.98 12.43 -19.22
N VAL A 115 -1.77 13.45 -18.92
CA VAL A 115 -3.24 13.32 -18.80
C VAL A 115 -3.88 12.95 -20.13
N ALA A 116 -3.51 13.61 -21.24
CA ALA A 116 -4.06 13.28 -22.55
C ALA A 116 -3.68 11.87 -22.99
N SER A 117 -2.40 11.48 -22.81
CA SER A 117 -1.95 10.11 -23.07
C SER A 117 -2.70 9.10 -22.20
N SER A 118 -2.93 9.43 -20.93
CA SER A 118 -3.62 8.56 -19.98
C SER A 118 -5.08 8.30 -20.34
N VAL A 119 -5.78 9.31 -20.86
CA VAL A 119 -7.15 9.17 -21.36
C VAL A 119 -7.17 8.22 -22.56
N ASN A 120 -6.28 8.42 -23.53
CA ASN A 120 -6.19 7.57 -24.71
C ASN A 120 -5.80 6.12 -24.36
N GLU A 121 -4.81 5.91 -23.50
CA GLU A 121 -4.42 4.58 -23.01
C GLU A 121 -5.58 3.83 -22.34
N TYR A 122 -6.42 4.54 -21.59
CA TYR A 122 -7.62 3.94 -21.00
C TYR A 122 -8.65 3.57 -22.06
N LEU A 123 -8.94 4.49 -22.99
CA LEU A 123 -9.92 4.27 -24.05
C LEU A 123 -9.51 3.12 -24.99
N ASP A 124 -8.23 3.01 -25.29
CA ASP A 124 -7.63 1.94 -26.10
C ASP A 124 -7.44 0.63 -25.31
N ARG A 125 -7.80 0.60 -24.01
CA ARG A 125 -7.56 -0.53 -23.10
C ARG A 125 -6.09 -0.96 -22.99
N ALA A 126 -5.17 -0.05 -23.27
CA ALA A 126 -3.72 -0.30 -23.22
C ALA A 126 -3.17 -0.20 -21.79
N ASP A 127 -3.87 0.48 -20.88
CA ASP A 127 -3.49 0.58 -19.47
C ASP A 127 -3.82 -0.73 -18.74
N TRP A 128 -2.80 -1.45 -18.30
CA TRP A 128 -2.94 -2.71 -17.55
C TRP A 128 -3.76 -2.59 -16.25
N ARG A 129 -3.82 -1.38 -15.67
CA ARG A 129 -4.56 -1.11 -14.43
C ARG A 129 -6.06 -1.24 -14.60
N VAL A 130 -6.57 -1.12 -15.82
CA VAL A 130 -8.02 -1.26 -16.12
C VAL A 130 -8.55 -2.63 -15.69
N ASN A 131 -7.71 -3.65 -15.71
CA ASN A 131 -8.05 -5.02 -15.35
C ASN A 131 -7.29 -5.52 -14.11
N ALA A 132 -6.59 -4.64 -13.39
CA ALA A 132 -5.71 -5.04 -12.28
C ALA A 132 -6.49 -5.46 -11.02
N ASN A 133 -7.71 -4.97 -10.83
CA ASN A 133 -8.53 -5.25 -9.66
C ASN A 133 -9.92 -5.75 -10.07
N ALA A 134 -10.40 -6.78 -9.40
CA ALA A 134 -11.70 -7.40 -9.66
C ALA A 134 -12.90 -6.45 -9.41
N ASN A 135 -12.70 -5.40 -8.61
CA ASN A 135 -13.73 -4.42 -8.27
C ASN A 135 -13.81 -3.22 -9.24
N GLN A 136 -12.97 -3.18 -10.28
CA GLN A 136 -12.95 -2.12 -11.29
C GLN A 136 -13.34 -2.69 -12.66
N GLY A 137 -14.13 -1.92 -13.42
CA GLY A 137 -14.53 -2.27 -14.78
C GLY A 137 -14.26 -1.14 -15.76
N TYR A 138 -14.14 -1.50 -17.06
CA TYR A 138 -14.05 -0.51 -18.13
C TYR A 138 -15.38 0.25 -18.23
N SER A 139 -15.39 1.51 -17.80
CA SER A 139 -16.57 2.37 -17.71
C SER A 139 -16.20 3.85 -17.70
N LEU A 140 -17.18 4.73 -17.90
CA LEU A 140 -16.95 6.19 -17.79
C LEU A 140 -16.46 6.59 -16.40
N GLY A 141 -17.04 6.03 -15.34
CA GLY A 141 -16.57 6.26 -13.98
C GLY A 141 -15.13 5.76 -13.78
N GLY A 142 -14.79 4.60 -14.36
CA GLY A 142 -13.42 4.07 -14.37
C GLY A 142 -12.43 5.00 -15.08
N LEU A 143 -12.82 5.62 -16.18
CA LEU A 143 -12.00 6.64 -16.86
C LEU A 143 -11.73 7.84 -15.94
N ILE A 144 -12.78 8.33 -15.25
CA ILE A 144 -12.63 9.47 -14.31
C ILE A 144 -11.68 9.11 -13.19
N LEU A 145 -11.85 7.94 -12.55
CA LEU A 145 -10.97 7.47 -11.47
C LEU A 145 -9.53 7.25 -11.95
N ASN A 146 -9.32 6.64 -13.11
CA ASN A 146 -7.99 6.43 -13.67
C ASN A 146 -7.28 7.76 -13.95
N THR A 147 -7.97 8.70 -14.58
CA THR A 147 -7.41 10.01 -14.92
C THR A 147 -7.11 10.83 -13.65
N SER A 148 -8.07 10.95 -12.73
CA SER A 148 -7.86 11.65 -11.46
C SER A 148 -6.77 10.99 -10.62
N GLY A 149 -6.73 9.67 -10.60
CA GLY A 149 -5.73 8.90 -9.87
C GLY A 149 -4.30 9.16 -10.37
N LYS A 150 -4.09 9.22 -11.68
CA LYS A 150 -2.77 9.57 -12.25
C LYS A 150 -2.32 11.00 -11.88
N VAL A 151 -3.26 11.94 -11.84
CA VAL A 151 -2.97 13.33 -11.39
C VAL A 151 -2.59 13.37 -9.92
N ILE A 152 -3.36 12.68 -9.07
CA ILE A 152 -3.09 12.58 -7.62
C ILE A 152 -1.76 11.86 -7.36
N ALA A 153 -1.48 10.77 -8.08
CA ALA A 153 -0.19 10.06 -7.97
C ALA A 153 1.00 10.97 -8.32
N ASN A 154 0.88 11.75 -9.38
CA ASN A 154 1.92 12.72 -9.73
C ASN A 154 2.09 13.80 -8.65
N TYR A 155 0.99 14.27 -8.04
CA TYR A 155 1.04 15.20 -6.92
C TYR A 155 1.79 14.62 -5.72
N TRP A 156 1.50 13.38 -5.32
CA TRP A 156 2.23 12.67 -4.27
C TRP A 156 3.74 12.62 -4.57
N LEU A 157 4.10 12.09 -5.74
CA LEU A 157 5.48 11.80 -6.12
C LEU A 157 6.33 13.03 -6.44
N SER A 158 5.71 14.18 -6.75
CA SER A 158 6.43 15.36 -7.19
C SER A 158 6.35 16.55 -6.22
N HIS A 159 5.33 16.57 -5.34
CA HIS A 159 5.07 17.71 -4.44
C HIS A 159 4.99 17.34 -2.96
N VAL A 160 4.65 16.10 -2.64
CA VAL A 160 4.44 15.68 -1.25
C VAL A 160 5.63 14.90 -0.72
N TYR A 161 6.06 13.85 -1.44
CA TYR A 161 7.21 13.06 -1.03
C TYR A 161 8.53 13.73 -1.36
N ALA A 162 9.59 13.36 -0.63
CA ALA A 162 10.95 13.74 -0.97
C ALA A 162 11.31 13.21 -2.38
N PRO A 163 12.20 13.92 -3.12
CA PRO A 163 12.58 13.53 -4.48
C PRO A 163 13.07 12.08 -4.60
N GLU A 164 13.77 11.58 -3.59
CA GLU A 164 14.32 10.22 -3.53
C GLU A 164 13.21 9.16 -3.57
N ALA A 165 12.12 9.37 -2.84
CA ALA A 165 10.97 8.47 -2.82
C ALA A 165 10.25 8.47 -4.19
N GLY A 166 10.08 9.66 -4.78
CA GLY A 166 9.51 9.79 -6.11
C GLY A 166 10.35 9.11 -7.20
N ILE A 167 11.67 9.25 -7.12
CA ILE A 167 12.62 8.60 -8.04
C ILE A 167 12.57 7.08 -7.83
N ALA A 168 12.76 6.59 -6.62
CA ALA A 168 12.76 5.16 -6.31
C ALA A 168 11.46 4.47 -6.76
N HIS A 169 10.30 5.15 -6.60
CA HIS A 169 9.03 4.63 -7.12
C HIS A 169 9.01 4.57 -8.64
N ARG A 170 9.35 5.68 -9.34
CA ARG A 170 9.31 5.74 -10.82
C ARG A 170 10.31 4.79 -11.44
N GLU A 171 11.48 4.66 -10.83
CA GLU A 171 12.55 3.77 -11.25
C GLU A 171 12.22 2.28 -10.99
N GLY A 172 11.24 1.98 -10.11
CA GLY A 172 10.83 0.62 -9.78
C GLY A 172 11.73 -0.07 -8.74
N ASP A 173 12.51 0.66 -7.97
CA ASP A 173 13.21 0.12 -6.79
C ASP A 173 12.22 -0.18 -5.66
N ILE A 174 11.18 0.66 -5.56
CA ILE A 174 10.06 0.47 -4.65
C ILE A 174 8.73 0.68 -5.38
N HIS A 175 7.65 0.21 -4.76
CA HIS A 175 6.29 0.57 -5.15
C HIS A 175 5.56 1.15 -3.95
N ILE A 176 5.20 2.44 -4.03
CA ILE A 176 4.29 3.08 -3.08
C ILE A 176 2.88 2.80 -3.59
N HIS A 177 2.07 2.11 -2.78
CA HIS A 177 0.72 1.72 -3.14
C HIS A 177 -0.28 2.88 -3.02
N ASP A 178 -1.39 2.78 -3.73
CA ASP A 178 -2.58 3.66 -3.63
C ASP A 178 -2.27 5.15 -3.75
N LEU A 179 -1.42 5.47 -4.69
CA LEU A 179 -1.09 6.85 -5.03
C LEU A 179 -2.23 7.58 -5.73
N ASP A 180 -3.22 6.85 -6.23
CA ASP A 180 -4.41 7.38 -6.92
C ASP A 180 -5.39 8.09 -6.00
N MET A 181 -5.25 7.93 -4.69
CA MET A 181 -6.02 8.64 -3.67
C MET A 181 -5.14 9.38 -2.67
N LEU A 182 -5.61 10.55 -2.22
CA LEU A 182 -4.96 11.31 -1.14
C LEU A 182 -5.49 10.82 0.22
N ALA A 183 -5.45 9.51 0.44
CA ALA A 183 -6.08 8.84 1.57
C ALA A 183 -5.19 7.77 2.20
N GLY A 184 -5.61 7.25 3.37
CA GLY A 184 -5.04 6.05 3.97
C GLY A 184 -5.39 4.80 3.16
N TYR A 185 -4.71 3.68 3.45
CA TYR A 185 -4.90 2.43 2.73
C TYR A 185 -6.15 1.68 3.22
N CYS A 186 -6.06 0.95 4.33
CA CYS A 186 -7.15 0.12 4.87
C CYS A 186 -7.56 0.56 6.28
N ALA A 187 -8.83 0.37 6.64
CA ALA A 187 -9.31 0.61 7.99
C ALA A 187 -10.26 -0.47 8.48
N GLY A 188 -10.07 -0.88 9.74
CA GLY A 188 -11.03 -1.65 10.52
C GLY A 188 -11.87 -0.73 11.39
N TRP A 189 -13.14 -0.97 11.41
CA TRP A 189 -14.13 -0.14 12.11
C TRP A 189 -14.80 -0.93 13.22
N SER A 190 -15.31 -0.24 14.24
CA SER A 190 -16.11 -0.87 15.28
C SER A 190 -17.55 -1.04 14.80
N LEU A 191 -17.94 -2.28 14.49
CA LEU A 191 -19.33 -2.61 14.19
C LEU A 191 -20.23 -2.31 15.42
N ARG A 192 -19.72 -2.62 16.62
CA ARG A 192 -20.42 -2.30 17.86
C ARG A 192 -20.76 -0.80 17.96
N THR A 193 -19.81 0.08 17.67
CA THR A 193 -20.06 1.53 17.69
C THR A 193 -21.15 1.93 16.70
N LEU A 194 -21.11 1.42 15.48
CA LEU A 194 -22.14 1.69 14.48
C LEU A 194 -23.52 1.23 14.93
N LEU A 195 -23.63 0.02 15.50
CA LEU A 195 -24.90 -0.55 15.93
C LEU A 195 -25.46 0.12 17.22
N HIS A 196 -24.58 0.63 18.09
CA HIS A 196 -24.99 1.29 19.32
C HIS A 196 -25.33 2.78 19.14
N GLU A 197 -24.63 3.46 18.23
CA GLU A 197 -24.76 4.90 18.05
C GLU A 197 -25.53 5.28 16.78
N GLY A 198 -25.53 4.41 15.77
CA GLY A 198 -26.06 4.68 14.45
C GLY A 198 -25.08 5.39 13.51
N LEU A 199 -25.51 5.69 12.31
CA LEU A 199 -24.74 6.42 11.30
C LEU A 199 -25.01 7.91 11.43
N ASN A 200 -24.25 8.62 12.27
CA ASN A 200 -24.51 10.01 12.64
C ASN A 200 -23.24 10.78 13.02
N GLY A 201 -23.43 12.02 13.48
CA GLY A 201 -22.40 12.88 14.05
C GLY A 201 -21.46 13.50 13.00
N VAL A 202 -21.84 13.48 11.73
CA VAL A 202 -21.09 14.14 10.65
C VAL A 202 -21.86 15.40 10.21
N PRO A 203 -21.30 16.61 10.42
CA PRO A 203 -22.00 17.86 10.14
C PRO A 203 -22.52 17.94 8.70
N GLY A 204 -23.78 18.30 8.54
CA GLY A 204 -24.42 18.49 7.23
C GLY A 204 -24.71 17.21 6.43
N LYS A 205 -24.60 16.04 7.06
CA LYS A 205 -24.95 14.75 6.47
C LYS A 205 -26.23 14.20 7.07
N VAL A 206 -26.89 13.29 6.33
CA VAL A 206 -28.06 12.58 6.83
C VAL A 206 -27.65 11.68 8.00
N GLU A 207 -28.45 11.65 9.04
CA GLU A 207 -28.19 10.89 10.25
C GLU A 207 -29.23 9.78 10.46
N ALA A 208 -28.77 8.65 10.97
CA ALA A 208 -29.58 7.54 11.43
C ALA A 208 -29.21 7.20 12.88
N GLY A 209 -30.21 7.02 13.74
CA GLY A 209 -30.01 6.52 15.10
C GLY A 209 -29.65 5.02 15.13
N PRO A 210 -29.48 4.45 16.34
CA PRO A 210 -29.22 3.01 16.49
C PRO A 210 -30.26 2.16 15.76
N PRO A 211 -29.86 1.16 14.97
CA PRO A 211 -30.79 0.28 14.27
C PRO A 211 -31.58 -0.55 15.27
N LYS A 212 -32.89 -0.71 15.01
CA LYS A 212 -33.80 -1.50 15.87
C LYS A 212 -34.11 -2.88 15.29
N HIS A 213 -33.89 -3.07 14.00
CA HIS A 213 -34.22 -4.25 13.23
C HIS A 213 -33.05 -4.71 12.37
N MET A 214 -32.99 -6.00 12.04
CA MET A 214 -31.96 -6.60 11.19
C MET A 214 -31.83 -5.86 9.84
N SER A 215 -32.95 -5.53 9.20
CA SER A 215 -32.96 -4.78 7.94
C SER A 215 -32.31 -3.40 8.05
N SER A 216 -32.56 -2.70 9.14
CA SER A 216 -31.97 -1.38 9.40
C SER A 216 -30.47 -1.48 9.69
N ALA A 217 -30.04 -2.51 10.43
CA ALA A 217 -28.65 -2.79 10.70
C ALA A 217 -27.88 -3.09 9.41
N VAL A 218 -28.42 -3.97 8.56
CA VAL A 218 -27.85 -4.26 7.22
C VAL A 218 -27.74 -3.00 6.37
N GLY A 219 -28.80 -2.19 6.30
CA GLY A 219 -28.79 -0.93 5.56
C GLY A 219 -27.73 0.06 6.07
N GLN A 220 -27.55 0.19 7.37
CA GLN A 220 -26.53 1.06 7.95
C GLN A 220 -25.11 0.54 7.68
N ILE A 221 -24.87 -0.77 7.75
CA ILE A 221 -23.57 -1.39 7.42
C ILE A 221 -23.20 -1.10 5.97
N VAL A 222 -24.13 -1.34 5.03
CA VAL A 222 -23.91 -1.07 3.60
C VAL A 222 -23.58 0.40 3.36
N ASN A 223 -24.37 1.31 3.91
CA ASN A 223 -24.16 2.75 3.76
C ASN A 223 -22.84 3.22 4.39
N PHE A 224 -22.50 2.68 5.56
CA PHE A 224 -21.24 2.99 6.24
C PHE A 224 -20.05 2.56 5.38
N LEU A 225 -19.95 1.30 5.01
CA LEU A 225 -18.83 0.76 4.24
C LEU A 225 -18.72 1.42 2.86
N GLY A 226 -19.85 1.66 2.18
CA GLY A 226 -19.88 2.38 0.90
C GLY A 226 -19.43 3.84 1.03
N THR A 227 -19.74 4.51 2.12
CA THR A 227 -19.31 5.89 2.37
C THR A 227 -17.82 5.96 2.70
N LEU A 228 -17.34 5.10 3.58
CA LEU A 228 -15.92 5.06 3.97
C LEU A 228 -14.99 4.68 2.82
N GLN A 229 -15.49 3.94 1.83
CA GLN A 229 -14.76 3.64 0.60
C GLN A 229 -14.36 4.91 -0.18
N ASN A 230 -15.04 6.05 0.04
CA ASN A 230 -14.65 7.32 -0.57
C ASN A 230 -13.59 8.10 0.24
N GLU A 231 -13.31 7.70 1.47
CA GLU A 231 -12.30 8.32 2.34
C GLU A 231 -11.03 7.46 2.49
N TRP A 232 -11.05 6.20 2.00
CA TRP A 232 -9.95 5.24 2.09
C TRP A 232 -9.70 4.57 0.73
N ALA A 233 -8.43 4.28 0.43
CA ALA A 233 -8.06 3.70 -0.85
C ALA A 233 -8.36 2.20 -0.95
N GLY A 234 -8.09 1.46 0.13
CA GLY A 234 -8.23 0.00 0.21
C GLY A 234 -9.45 -0.44 0.99
N ALA A 235 -9.34 -1.60 1.61
CA ALA A 235 -10.48 -2.28 2.19
C ALA A 235 -10.96 -1.67 3.51
N GLN A 236 -12.28 -1.81 3.72
CA GLN A 236 -12.99 -1.46 4.92
C GLN A 236 -13.50 -2.74 5.58
N ALA A 237 -13.24 -2.92 6.87
CA ALA A 237 -13.51 -4.17 7.56
C ALA A 237 -14.36 -3.98 8.83
N PHE A 238 -15.24 -4.94 9.08
CA PHE A 238 -15.88 -5.16 10.37
C PHE A 238 -15.51 -6.52 10.92
N SER A 239 -15.22 -6.58 12.22
CA SER A 239 -14.97 -7.84 12.94
C SER A 239 -16.17 -8.28 13.74
N SER A 240 -16.21 -9.59 14.11
CA SER A 240 -17.25 -10.20 14.94
C SER A 240 -18.65 -9.98 14.35
N PHE A 241 -18.77 -10.11 13.02
CA PHE A 241 -20.01 -9.80 12.32
C PHE A 241 -21.18 -10.66 12.79
N ASP A 242 -20.98 -11.98 12.87
CA ASP A 242 -21.99 -12.93 13.32
C ASP A 242 -22.38 -12.69 14.78
N THR A 243 -21.40 -12.41 15.66
CA THR A 243 -21.64 -12.12 17.08
C THR A 243 -22.48 -10.85 17.26
N TYR A 244 -22.11 -9.74 16.57
CA TYR A 244 -22.82 -8.48 16.74
C TYR A 244 -24.17 -8.41 16.00
N MET A 245 -24.40 -9.26 15.00
CA MET A 245 -25.66 -9.30 14.27
C MET A 245 -26.68 -10.30 14.88
N ALA A 246 -26.23 -11.31 15.63
CA ALA A 246 -27.09 -12.28 16.29
C ALA A 246 -28.20 -11.69 17.18
N PRO A 247 -27.95 -10.59 17.95
CA PRO A 247 -28.99 -9.92 18.73
C PRO A 247 -30.20 -9.48 17.92
N PHE A 248 -30.00 -9.02 16.66
CA PHE A 248 -31.11 -8.59 15.81
C PHE A 248 -31.97 -9.75 15.33
N VAL A 249 -31.37 -10.91 15.09
CA VAL A 249 -32.10 -12.13 14.74
C VAL A 249 -33.06 -12.51 15.89
N ARG A 250 -32.55 -12.53 17.12
CA ARG A 250 -33.34 -12.83 18.33
C ARG A 250 -34.40 -11.77 18.58
N ASN A 251 -34.03 -10.49 18.50
CA ASN A 251 -34.94 -9.36 18.78
C ASN A 251 -36.13 -9.32 17.83
N ASP A 252 -35.89 -9.59 16.54
CA ASP A 252 -36.94 -9.58 15.51
C ASP A 252 -37.68 -10.93 15.39
N GLY A 253 -37.23 -11.98 16.11
CA GLY A 253 -37.81 -13.32 16.07
C GLY A 253 -37.74 -13.95 14.67
N LEU A 254 -36.62 -13.73 13.94
CA LEU A 254 -36.48 -14.12 12.55
C LEU A 254 -36.30 -15.64 12.41
N ASP A 255 -36.96 -16.19 11.39
CA ASP A 255 -36.66 -17.53 10.91
C ASP A 255 -35.44 -17.53 9.97
N TYR A 256 -35.00 -18.75 9.61
CA TYR A 256 -33.82 -18.91 8.76
C TYR A 256 -33.94 -18.24 7.39
N GLU A 257 -35.10 -18.34 6.74
CA GLU A 257 -35.32 -17.76 5.41
C GLU A 257 -35.27 -16.22 5.43
N GLN A 258 -35.76 -15.63 6.51
CA GLN A 258 -35.68 -14.18 6.72
C GLN A 258 -34.22 -13.74 6.96
N VAL A 259 -33.46 -14.46 7.78
CA VAL A 259 -32.03 -14.20 8.01
C VAL A 259 -31.27 -14.32 6.68
N ARG A 260 -31.53 -15.39 5.93
CA ARG A 260 -30.91 -15.61 4.62
C ARG A 260 -31.22 -14.49 3.63
N GLN A 261 -32.44 -13.95 3.62
CA GLN A 261 -32.83 -12.82 2.78
C GLN A 261 -32.03 -11.56 3.15
N TYR A 262 -31.91 -11.20 4.41
CA TYR A 262 -31.12 -10.02 4.83
C TYR A 262 -29.63 -10.17 4.58
N ILE A 263 -29.07 -11.34 4.73
CA ILE A 263 -27.67 -11.60 4.37
C ILE A 263 -27.46 -11.51 2.85
N GLN A 264 -28.42 -11.98 2.06
CA GLN A 264 -28.38 -11.81 0.61
C GLN A 264 -28.43 -10.31 0.20
N GLU A 265 -29.29 -9.53 0.85
CA GLU A 265 -29.34 -8.07 0.64
C GLU A 265 -28.01 -7.39 0.99
N LEU A 266 -27.39 -7.75 2.11
CA LEU A 266 -26.08 -7.26 2.49
C LEU A 266 -25.03 -7.54 1.41
N ILE A 267 -24.89 -8.80 1.02
CA ILE A 267 -23.89 -9.25 0.05
C ILE A 267 -24.15 -8.59 -1.30
N TYR A 268 -25.40 -8.59 -1.78
CA TYR A 268 -25.73 -7.97 -3.06
C TYR A 268 -25.39 -6.48 -3.07
N ASN A 269 -25.80 -5.72 -2.06
CA ASN A 269 -25.57 -4.28 -1.99
C ASN A 269 -24.08 -3.92 -1.85
N LEU A 270 -23.28 -4.77 -1.20
CA LEU A 270 -21.81 -4.59 -1.14
C LEU A 270 -21.09 -4.98 -2.45
N ASN A 271 -21.79 -5.58 -3.42
CA ASN A 271 -21.28 -5.84 -4.76
C ASN A 271 -21.82 -4.85 -5.80
N VAL A 272 -22.68 -3.91 -5.40
CA VAL A 272 -23.13 -2.82 -6.28
C VAL A 272 -22.07 -1.71 -6.28
N PRO A 273 -21.69 -1.20 -7.48
CA PRO A 273 -20.73 -0.11 -7.58
C PRO A 273 -21.22 1.15 -6.85
N SER A 274 -20.54 1.55 -5.78
CA SER A 274 -20.89 2.72 -4.94
C SER A 274 -19.91 3.88 -5.08
N ARG A 275 -18.63 3.61 -5.36
CA ARG A 275 -17.63 4.63 -5.63
C ARG A 275 -17.74 5.08 -7.09
N TRP A 276 -18.24 6.30 -7.30
CA TRP A 276 -18.41 6.89 -8.64
C TRP A 276 -19.21 6.01 -9.62
N GLY A 277 -20.00 5.07 -9.11
CA GLY A 277 -20.74 4.13 -9.93
C GLY A 277 -19.90 3.15 -10.75
N THR A 278 -18.65 2.89 -10.33
CA THR A 278 -17.70 2.05 -11.07
C THR A 278 -16.96 1.03 -10.23
N GLN A 279 -16.75 1.32 -8.94
CA GLN A 279 -16.11 0.40 -7.99
C GLN A 279 -17.08 -0.08 -6.95
N THR A 280 -17.09 -1.39 -6.70
CA THR A 280 -17.75 -1.96 -5.52
C THR A 280 -16.91 -1.64 -4.27
N PRO A 281 -17.54 -1.46 -3.09
CA PRO A 281 -16.80 -1.29 -1.86
C PRO A 281 -15.89 -2.49 -1.59
N PHE A 282 -14.60 -2.26 -1.45
CA PHE A 282 -13.68 -3.31 -1.04
C PHE A 282 -13.88 -3.57 0.45
N THR A 283 -14.52 -4.68 0.79
CA THR A 283 -14.99 -4.96 2.14
C THR A 283 -14.55 -6.33 2.64
N ASN A 284 -14.33 -6.42 3.95
CA ASN A 284 -14.04 -7.67 4.65
C ASN A 284 -14.94 -7.78 5.89
N LEU A 285 -15.45 -8.98 6.15
CA LEU A 285 -16.17 -9.31 7.37
C LEU A 285 -15.47 -10.49 8.07
N THR A 286 -15.19 -10.33 9.37
CA THR A 286 -14.66 -11.41 10.18
C THR A 286 -15.80 -12.03 11.01
N PHE A 287 -15.84 -13.34 11.00
CA PHE A 287 -16.79 -14.17 11.70
C PHE A 287 -16.09 -14.89 12.85
N ASP A 288 -16.67 -14.80 14.04
CA ASP A 288 -16.13 -15.46 15.22
C ASP A 288 -16.45 -16.96 15.26
N TRP A 289 -17.54 -17.36 14.65
CA TRP A 289 -18.11 -18.70 14.64
C TRP A 289 -18.62 -19.18 16.01
N VAL A 290 -17.77 -19.07 17.03
CA VAL A 290 -18.13 -19.27 18.43
C VAL A 290 -18.00 -17.95 19.17
N CYS A 291 -18.97 -17.61 20.02
CA CYS A 291 -18.96 -16.34 20.73
C CYS A 291 -17.65 -16.14 21.52
N PRO A 292 -16.89 -15.08 21.27
CA PRO A 292 -15.63 -14.82 21.96
C PRO A 292 -15.78 -14.69 23.48
N GLU A 293 -14.77 -15.15 24.21
CA GLU A 293 -14.77 -15.17 25.68
C GLU A 293 -15.04 -13.78 26.29
N ASP A 294 -14.48 -12.74 25.70
CA ASP A 294 -14.63 -11.34 26.17
C ASP A 294 -16.03 -10.75 25.91
N LEU A 295 -16.79 -11.31 24.97
CA LEU A 295 -18.16 -10.88 24.66
C LEU A 295 -19.22 -11.78 25.32
N ARG A 296 -18.89 -13.00 25.71
CA ARG A 296 -19.82 -14.04 26.13
C ARG A 296 -20.77 -13.60 27.22
N GLU A 297 -20.28 -12.88 28.24
CA GLU A 297 -21.05 -12.39 29.38
C GLU A 297 -21.60 -10.97 29.19
N GLN A 298 -21.32 -10.33 28.06
CA GLN A 298 -21.81 -8.97 27.80
C GLN A 298 -23.24 -9.02 27.31
N VAL A 299 -24.03 -8.01 27.75
CA VAL A 299 -25.43 -7.85 27.33
C VAL A 299 -25.47 -7.05 26.03
N PRO A 300 -26.12 -7.58 24.97
CA PRO A 300 -26.31 -6.83 23.72
C PRO A 300 -27.27 -5.66 23.89
N VAL A 301 -27.04 -4.62 23.07
CA VAL A 301 -27.91 -3.45 22.98
C VAL A 301 -28.48 -3.35 21.56
N VAL A 302 -29.79 -3.34 21.43
CA VAL A 302 -30.52 -3.21 20.17
C VAL A 302 -31.42 -1.98 20.23
N GLY A 303 -31.26 -1.03 19.29
CA GLY A 303 -32.03 0.19 19.25
C GLY A 303 -31.86 1.08 20.50
N GLY A 304 -30.73 0.98 21.20
CA GLY A 304 -30.45 1.70 22.45
C GLY A 304 -31.02 1.05 23.70
N VAL A 305 -31.55 -0.18 23.62
CA VAL A 305 -32.14 -0.92 24.74
C VAL A 305 -31.33 -2.21 24.98
N GLU A 306 -30.96 -2.48 26.24
CA GLU A 306 -30.32 -3.72 26.65
C GLU A 306 -31.30 -4.90 26.51
N MET A 307 -30.79 -6.02 25.99
CA MET A 307 -31.55 -7.26 25.89
C MET A 307 -31.55 -8.04 27.21
N ALA A 308 -32.46 -8.97 27.35
CA ALA A 308 -32.55 -9.88 28.53
C ALA A 308 -31.65 -11.11 28.41
N CYS A 309 -30.66 -11.10 27.52
CA CYS A 309 -29.72 -12.20 27.28
C CYS A 309 -28.30 -11.66 27.11
N THR A 310 -27.31 -12.57 27.14
CA THR A 310 -25.92 -12.23 26.83
C THR A 310 -25.58 -12.63 25.38
N TYR A 311 -24.42 -12.18 24.85
CA TYR A 311 -23.96 -12.65 23.53
C TYR A 311 -23.74 -14.16 23.51
N GLY A 312 -23.30 -14.76 24.63
CA GLY A 312 -23.11 -16.22 24.76
C GLY A 312 -24.39 -17.03 24.58
N ASP A 313 -25.56 -16.43 24.82
CA ASP A 313 -26.88 -17.10 24.67
C ASP A 313 -27.35 -17.14 23.20
N LEU A 314 -26.60 -16.53 22.26
CA LEU A 314 -27.04 -16.27 20.88
C LEU A 314 -26.32 -17.17 19.84
N GLN A 315 -25.76 -18.30 20.26
CA GLN A 315 -25.03 -19.21 19.35
C GLN A 315 -25.92 -19.70 18.20
N ALA A 316 -27.17 -20.00 18.45
CA ALA A 316 -28.10 -20.49 17.41
C ALA A 316 -28.34 -19.42 16.32
N GLU A 317 -28.42 -18.15 16.71
CA GLU A 317 -28.56 -17.03 15.79
C GLU A 317 -27.27 -16.78 15.00
N MET A 318 -26.10 -16.92 15.64
CA MET A 318 -24.79 -16.89 14.95
C MET A 318 -24.70 -18.01 13.90
N ASP A 319 -25.15 -19.22 14.24
CA ASP A 319 -25.16 -20.37 13.32
C ASP A 319 -26.06 -20.10 12.10
N MET A 320 -27.23 -19.47 12.29
CA MET A 320 -28.10 -19.06 11.17
C MET A 320 -27.43 -18.05 10.26
N ILE A 321 -26.75 -17.06 10.82
CA ILE A 321 -26.02 -16.02 10.05
C ILE A 321 -24.88 -16.66 9.25
N ASN A 322 -24.07 -17.50 9.90
CA ASN A 322 -22.96 -18.20 9.24
C ASN A 322 -23.45 -19.10 8.12
N ARG A 323 -24.50 -19.89 8.35
CA ARG A 323 -25.13 -20.72 7.32
C ARG A 323 -25.63 -19.89 6.15
N ALA A 324 -26.37 -18.81 6.41
CA ALA A 324 -26.93 -17.94 5.39
C ALA A 324 -25.82 -17.31 4.54
N TYR A 325 -24.75 -16.83 5.19
CA TYR A 325 -23.62 -16.23 4.48
C TYR A 325 -22.93 -17.22 3.54
N ILE A 326 -22.61 -18.41 4.04
CA ILE A 326 -21.96 -19.47 3.26
C ILE A 326 -22.85 -19.89 2.06
N GLU A 327 -24.14 -20.10 2.29
CA GLU A 327 -25.07 -20.52 1.22
C GLU A 327 -25.21 -19.45 0.13
N VAL A 328 -25.34 -18.18 0.52
CA VAL A 328 -25.45 -17.06 -0.47
C VAL A 328 -24.16 -16.91 -1.27
N MET A 329 -23.00 -16.92 -0.61
CA MET A 329 -21.71 -16.85 -1.29
C MET A 329 -21.47 -18.03 -2.23
N THR A 330 -21.87 -19.25 -1.82
CA THR A 330 -21.72 -20.47 -2.62
C THR A 330 -22.65 -20.49 -3.83
N ALA A 331 -23.87 -19.98 -3.68
CA ALA A 331 -24.84 -19.89 -4.76
C ALA A 331 -24.46 -18.84 -5.80
N GLY A 332 -23.86 -17.73 -5.38
CA GLY A 332 -23.52 -16.60 -6.24
C GLY A 332 -24.73 -15.77 -6.63
N ASP A 333 -24.54 -14.92 -7.68
CA ASP A 333 -25.60 -14.05 -8.21
C ASP A 333 -26.66 -14.86 -9.01
N ALA A 334 -27.64 -14.17 -9.56
CA ALA A 334 -28.72 -14.76 -10.38
C ALA A 334 -28.23 -15.56 -11.62
N LYS A 335 -26.94 -15.44 -11.98
CA LYS A 335 -26.28 -16.21 -13.05
C LYS A 335 -25.28 -17.23 -12.50
N GLY A 336 -25.22 -17.43 -11.19
CA GLY A 336 -24.27 -18.31 -10.52
C GLY A 336 -22.82 -17.78 -10.49
N ARG A 337 -22.60 -16.49 -10.69
CA ARG A 337 -21.26 -15.89 -10.57
C ARG A 337 -20.96 -15.63 -9.10
N VAL A 338 -19.76 -15.99 -8.67
CA VAL A 338 -19.32 -15.77 -7.30
C VAL A 338 -19.30 -14.26 -6.97
N PHE A 339 -19.72 -13.91 -5.76
CA PHE A 339 -19.57 -12.57 -5.23
C PHE A 339 -18.11 -12.31 -4.82
N THR A 340 -17.58 -11.14 -5.17
CA THR A 340 -16.22 -10.75 -4.81
C THR A 340 -16.15 -10.27 -3.35
N PHE A 341 -17.19 -9.61 -2.87
CA PHE A 341 -17.26 -8.97 -1.56
C PHE A 341 -18.54 -9.36 -0.79
N PRO A 342 -18.53 -9.18 0.54
CA PRO A 342 -17.36 -8.97 1.41
C PRO A 342 -16.44 -10.19 1.40
N ILE A 343 -15.13 -9.98 1.53
CA ILE A 343 -14.20 -11.10 1.73
C ILE A 343 -14.43 -11.67 3.13
N PRO A 344 -14.78 -12.96 3.28
CA PRO A 344 -14.99 -13.55 4.58
C PRO A 344 -13.67 -13.98 5.22
N THR A 345 -13.52 -13.74 6.51
CA THR A 345 -12.46 -14.30 7.35
C THR A 345 -13.08 -15.02 8.53
N TYR A 346 -12.73 -16.28 8.76
CA TYR A 346 -13.24 -17.08 9.87
C TYR A 346 -12.18 -17.32 10.93
N ASN A 347 -12.52 -17.05 12.20
CA ASN A 347 -11.69 -17.37 13.34
C ASN A 347 -11.77 -18.86 13.65
N ILE A 348 -10.63 -19.55 13.59
CA ILE A 348 -10.51 -20.95 13.97
C ILE A 348 -9.91 -21.02 15.36
N THR A 349 -10.76 -21.32 16.33
CA THR A 349 -10.45 -21.41 17.75
C THR A 349 -10.43 -22.87 18.23
N PRO A 350 -9.87 -23.18 19.42
CA PRO A 350 -9.85 -24.56 19.95
C PRO A 350 -11.23 -25.19 20.10
N ASP A 351 -12.29 -24.38 20.27
CA ASP A 351 -13.68 -24.80 20.39
C ASP A 351 -14.45 -24.76 19.06
N PHE A 352 -13.75 -24.62 17.92
CA PHE A 352 -14.37 -24.63 16.59
C PHE A 352 -15.07 -26.00 16.35
N PRO A 353 -16.38 -26.00 15.98
CA PRO A 353 -17.18 -27.22 15.88
C PRO A 353 -16.98 -27.92 14.52
N TRP A 354 -15.85 -28.59 14.33
CA TRP A 354 -15.41 -29.21 13.08
C TRP A 354 -16.45 -30.16 12.43
N GLU A 355 -17.21 -30.88 13.27
CA GLU A 355 -18.20 -31.87 12.82
C GLU A 355 -19.58 -31.23 12.54
N SER A 356 -19.74 -29.91 12.66
CA SER A 356 -21.02 -29.27 12.42
C SER A 356 -21.36 -29.22 10.93
N GLU A 357 -22.67 -29.22 10.62
CA GLU A 357 -23.16 -29.09 9.24
C GLU A 357 -22.65 -27.81 8.58
N ASN A 358 -22.60 -26.71 9.33
CA ASN A 358 -22.09 -25.44 8.85
C ASN A 358 -20.59 -25.51 8.52
N ALA A 359 -19.77 -26.22 9.29
CA ALA A 359 -18.36 -26.46 9.00
C ALA A 359 -18.18 -27.23 7.68
N GLY A 360 -19.00 -28.28 7.46
CA GLY A 360 -19.02 -29.00 6.19
C GLY A 360 -19.29 -28.08 4.99
N ARG A 361 -20.32 -27.24 5.10
CA ARG A 361 -20.66 -26.22 4.05
C ARG A 361 -19.55 -25.22 3.83
N LEU A 362 -18.88 -24.78 4.89
CA LEU A 362 -17.73 -23.86 4.81
C LEU A 362 -16.60 -24.46 3.99
N PHE A 363 -16.24 -25.72 4.26
CA PHE A 363 -15.16 -26.40 3.54
C PHE A 363 -15.56 -26.76 2.10
N GLU A 364 -16.85 -27.03 1.81
CA GLU A 364 -17.35 -27.14 0.44
C GLU A 364 -17.17 -25.84 -0.34
N MET A 365 -17.51 -24.69 0.26
CA MET A 365 -17.28 -23.37 -0.33
C MET A 365 -15.78 -23.13 -0.56
N THR A 366 -14.93 -23.50 0.38
CA THR A 366 -13.48 -23.37 0.28
C THR A 366 -12.94 -24.22 -0.89
N ALA A 367 -13.36 -25.47 -0.99
CA ALA A 367 -12.95 -26.36 -2.07
C ALA A 367 -13.39 -25.84 -3.46
N LYS A 368 -14.55 -25.18 -3.53
CA LYS A 368 -15.12 -24.68 -4.78
C LYS A 368 -14.48 -23.37 -5.25
N TYR A 369 -14.19 -22.44 -4.34
CA TYR A 369 -13.85 -21.07 -4.68
C TYR A 369 -12.52 -20.55 -4.09
N GLY A 370 -11.86 -21.30 -3.22
CA GLY A 370 -10.72 -20.81 -2.45
C GLY A 370 -11.09 -19.71 -1.43
N LEU A 371 -12.38 -19.63 -1.07
CA LEU A 371 -12.90 -18.75 -0.01
C LEU A 371 -13.28 -19.62 1.20
N PRO A 372 -13.19 -19.12 2.39
CA PRO A 372 -12.75 -17.83 2.92
C PRO A 372 -11.27 -17.82 3.28
N TYR A 373 -10.84 -16.74 3.95
CA TYR A 373 -9.61 -16.73 4.73
C TYR A 373 -9.86 -17.34 6.12
N PHE A 374 -8.85 -18.04 6.65
CA PHE A 374 -8.90 -18.63 7.99
C PHE A 374 -7.87 -17.93 8.88
N GLN A 375 -8.32 -17.43 10.03
CA GLN A 375 -7.45 -16.91 11.07
C GLN A 375 -7.28 -17.98 12.15
N ASN A 376 -6.08 -18.56 12.20
CA ASN A 376 -5.80 -19.72 13.04
C ASN A 376 -5.32 -19.31 14.43
N PHE A 377 -6.10 -19.66 15.46
CA PHE A 377 -5.77 -19.47 16.88
C PHE A 377 -5.43 -20.78 17.61
N LEU A 378 -5.34 -21.92 16.90
CA LEU A 378 -5.07 -23.23 17.52
C LEU A 378 -3.66 -23.30 18.11
N ASN A 379 -2.67 -22.78 17.41
CA ASN A 379 -1.24 -22.81 17.77
C ASN A 379 -0.70 -21.40 18.04
N SER A 380 -1.55 -20.48 18.47
CA SER A 380 -1.17 -19.07 18.68
C SER A 380 -1.33 -18.72 20.17
N GLU A 381 -0.41 -17.92 20.71
CA GLU A 381 -0.58 -17.27 22.01
C GLU A 381 -1.61 -16.13 21.95
N LEU A 382 -2.00 -15.73 20.74
CA LEU A 382 -2.95 -14.66 20.48
C LEU A 382 -4.38 -15.21 20.55
N LYS A 383 -5.29 -14.42 21.13
CA LYS A 383 -6.72 -14.76 21.21
C LYS A 383 -7.51 -13.88 20.23
N PRO A 384 -8.72 -14.30 19.81
CA PRO A 384 -9.57 -13.49 18.92
C PRO A 384 -9.82 -12.07 19.41
N ASN A 385 -9.89 -11.82 20.71
CA ASN A 385 -10.05 -10.49 21.30
C ASN A 385 -8.78 -9.62 21.21
N MET A 386 -7.63 -10.22 20.94
CA MET A 386 -6.34 -9.50 20.75
C MET A 386 -6.10 -9.12 19.30
N ILE A 387 -6.78 -9.80 18.39
CA ILE A 387 -6.61 -9.60 16.94
C ILE A 387 -7.99 -9.43 16.34
N ARG A 388 -8.23 -8.28 15.76
CA ARG A 388 -9.37 -8.09 14.87
C ARG A 388 -8.85 -8.08 13.46
N SER A 389 -9.30 -9.01 12.66
CA SER A 389 -8.82 -9.19 11.30
C SER A 389 -9.18 -8.00 10.44
N MET A 390 -8.23 -7.62 9.60
CA MET A 390 -8.48 -6.77 8.45
C MET A 390 -8.18 -7.54 7.17
N CYS A 391 -8.66 -7.03 6.05
CA CYS A 391 -8.45 -7.63 4.74
C CYS A 391 -6.99 -8.01 4.44
N CYS A 392 -6.05 -7.24 4.99
CA CYS A 392 -4.60 -7.46 4.86
C CYS A 392 -4.06 -8.50 5.86
N ARG A 393 -4.94 -9.19 6.61
CA ARG A 393 -4.55 -10.21 7.61
C ARG A 393 -3.49 -9.72 8.60
N LEU A 394 -3.57 -8.43 8.96
CA LEU A 394 -2.71 -7.83 9.97
C LEU A 394 -2.98 -8.51 11.31
N GLN A 395 -2.01 -9.27 11.78
CA GLN A 395 -1.98 -9.74 13.15
C GLN A 395 -1.44 -8.60 14.03
N LEU A 396 -2.34 -8.01 14.80
CA LEU A 396 -2.00 -6.97 15.74
C LEU A 396 -1.62 -7.61 17.07
N ASP A 397 -0.36 -7.60 17.43
CA ASP A 397 0.01 -7.93 18.79
C ASP A 397 -0.41 -6.78 19.73
N LEU A 398 -1.61 -6.93 20.32
CA LEU A 398 -2.13 -5.94 21.28
C LEU A 398 -1.24 -5.77 22.51
N ARG A 399 -0.33 -6.72 22.80
CA ARG A 399 0.63 -6.57 23.90
C ARG A 399 1.50 -5.33 23.72
N GLU A 400 1.88 -5.00 22.48
CA GLU A 400 2.58 -3.76 22.17
C GLU A 400 1.69 -2.52 22.29
N LEU A 401 0.42 -2.60 21.92
CA LEU A 401 -0.55 -1.52 22.08
C LEU A 401 -0.89 -1.29 23.56
N LEU A 402 -1.03 -2.35 24.34
CA LEU A 402 -1.28 -2.28 25.79
C LEU A 402 -0.09 -1.70 26.55
N LYS A 403 1.15 -2.05 26.18
CA LYS A 403 2.37 -1.47 26.76
C LYS A 403 2.46 0.06 26.55
N ARG A 404 1.84 0.60 25.52
CA ARG A 404 1.82 2.04 25.21
C ARG A 404 0.75 2.84 25.95
N GLY A 405 0.12 2.25 26.96
CA GLY A 405 -0.82 2.95 27.86
C GLY A 405 -2.20 3.23 27.25
N ASN A 406 -2.57 2.59 26.16
CA ASN A 406 -3.92 2.58 25.64
C ASN A 406 -4.77 1.57 26.44
N GLY A 407 -4.89 1.83 27.77
CA GLY A 407 -5.65 1.00 28.66
C GLY A 407 -7.14 0.97 28.33
N LEU A 408 -7.74 -0.18 28.52
CA LEU A 408 -9.16 -0.54 28.68
C LEU A 408 -10.17 -0.18 27.58
N PHE A 409 -9.91 0.71 26.62
CA PHE A 409 -10.87 1.11 25.58
C PHE A 409 -10.35 0.99 24.15
N GLY A 410 -9.13 0.52 23.93
CA GLY A 410 -8.60 0.25 22.61
C GLY A 410 -9.05 -1.12 22.14
N SER A 411 -10.29 -1.24 21.63
CA SER A 411 -10.63 -2.41 20.85
C SER A 411 -9.68 -2.48 19.66
N ALA A 412 -9.12 -3.65 19.37
CA ALA A 412 -8.38 -3.91 18.14
C ALA A 412 -9.19 -3.59 16.86
N GLU A 413 -10.44 -3.19 17.02
CA GLU A 413 -11.40 -2.84 15.97
C GLU A 413 -11.07 -1.55 15.22
N GLN A 414 -10.39 -0.57 15.86
CA GLN A 414 -10.10 0.74 15.25
C GLN A 414 -8.63 0.85 14.81
N THR A 415 -8.24 -0.01 13.92
CA THR A 415 -6.87 -0.12 13.45
C THR A 415 -6.83 -0.36 11.95
N GLY A 416 -5.66 -0.21 11.34
CA GLY A 416 -5.54 -0.32 9.91
C GLY A 416 -4.11 -0.19 9.42
N SER A 417 -3.97 -0.13 8.10
CA SER A 417 -2.74 0.27 7.43
C SER A 417 -2.92 1.66 6.82
N LEU A 418 -2.03 2.57 7.21
CA LEU A 418 -2.03 3.91 6.64
C LEU A 418 -1.53 3.94 5.21
N GLY A 419 -0.59 3.07 4.88
CA GLY A 419 0.00 2.94 3.57
C GLY A 419 0.95 1.77 3.49
N VAL A 420 1.18 1.31 2.27
CA VAL A 420 2.05 0.17 1.96
C VAL A 420 3.14 0.61 0.99
N VAL A 421 4.36 0.18 1.25
CA VAL A 421 5.50 0.32 0.32
C VAL A 421 6.14 -1.04 0.13
N THR A 422 6.22 -1.49 -1.12
CA THR A 422 6.83 -2.79 -1.47
C THR A 422 8.21 -2.59 -2.08
N ILE A 423 9.18 -3.37 -1.62
CA ILE A 423 10.58 -3.36 -2.09
C ILE A 423 10.74 -4.36 -3.23
N ASN A 424 11.43 -3.96 -4.30
CA ASN A 424 11.81 -4.83 -5.41
C ASN A 424 13.09 -5.64 -5.07
N CYS A 425 12.91 -6.80 -4.46
CA CYS A 425 14.04 -7.64 -4.06
C CYS A 425 14.74 -8.28 -5.27
N ALA A 426 14.00 -8.63 -6.34
CA ALA A 426 14.58 -9.26 -7.52
C ALA A 426 15.69 -8.40 -8.14
N ARG A 427 15.47 -7.08 -8.25
CA ARG A 427 16.49 -6.13 -8.72
C ARG A 427 17.69 -6.08 -7.79
N LEU A 428 17.48 -6.12 -6.46
CA LEU A 428 18.60 -6.16 -5.51
C LEU A 428 19.52 -7.36 -5.76
N GLY A 429 18.94 -8.54 -5.95
CA GLY A 429 19.72 -9.74 -6.28
C GLY A 429 20.49 -9.60 -7.59
N HIS A 430 19.90 -8.99 -8.61
CA HIS A 430 20.53 -8.78 -9.91
C HIS A 430 21.71 -7.79 -9.85
N VAL A 431 21.55 -6.69 -9.15
CA VAL A 431 22.58 -5.64 -9.06
C VAL A 431 23.74 -6.03 -8.14
N TYR A 432 23.47 -6.79 -7.09
CA TYR A 432 24.45 -7.19 -6.07
C TYR A 432 24.76 -8.69 -6.11
N GLN A 433 25.01 -9.23 -7.30
CA GLN A 433 25.32 -10.64 -7.48
C GLN A 433 26.53 -11.06 -6.64
N ASP A 434 26.37 -12.12 -5.84
CA ASP A 434 27.34 -12.65 -4.87
C ASP A 434 27.90 -11.61 -3.84
N ASP A 435 27.28 -10.43 -3.70
CA ASP A 435 27.63 -9.38 -2.73
C ASP A 435 26.50 -9.15 -1.72
N GLU A 436 26.41 -10.01 -0.70
CA GLU A 436 25.37 -9.92 0.33
C GLU A 436 25.48 -8.61 1.15
N GLN A 437 26.70 -8.10 1.38
CA GLN A 437 26.89 -6.85 2.12
C GLN A 437 26.36 -5.65 1.33
N GLY A 438 26.65 -5.56 0.05
CA GLY A 438 26.12 -4.52 -0.83
C GLY A 438 24.61 -4.60 -0.97
N LEU A 439 24.05 -5.82 -1.10
CA LEU A 439 22.62 -6.05 -1.15
C LEU A 439 21.91 -5.54 0.10
N LEU A 440 22.38 -5.89 1.30
CA LEU A 440 21.79 -5.45 2.56
C LEU A 440 21.95 -3.94 2.77
N ALA A 441 23.08 -3.35 2.40
CA ALA A 441 23.28 -1.90 2.46
C ALA A 441 22.28 -1.14 1.57
N ARG A 442 22.07 -1.61 0.35
CA ARG A 442 21.08 -1.02 -0.55
C ARG A 442 19.65 -1.24 -0.07
N LEU A 443 19.36 -2.43 0.47
CA LEU A 443 18.07 -2.71 1.10
C LEU A 443 17.79 -1.71 2.23
N ASP A 444 18.75 -1.42 3.09
CA ASP A 444 18.61 -0.42 4.15
C ASP A 444 18.26 0.98 3.59
N GLU A 445 18.95 1.43 2.54
CA GLU A 445 18.61 2.70 1.90
C GLU A 445 17.15 2.74 1.43
N LEU A 446 16.66 1.67 0.79
CA LEU A 446 15.29 1.58 0.32
C LEU A 446 14.28 1.51 1.48
N LEU A 447 14.62 0.81 2.57
CA LEU A 447 13.80 0.76 3.78
C LEU A 447 13.69 2.13 4.46
N PHE A 448 14.77 2.93 4.50
CA PHE A 448 14.71 4.31 4.99
C PHE A 448 13.84 5.21 4.10
N ILE A 449 13.95 5.10 2.78
CA ILE A 449 13.07 5.82 1.84
C ILE A 449 11.61 5.42 2.06
N ALA A 450 11.32 4.13 2.26
CA ALA A 450 9.98 3.62 2.54
C ALA A 450 9.44 4.19 3.85
N ARG A 451 10.21 4.14 4.95
CA ARG A 451 9.87 4.72 6.25
C ARG A 451 9.52 6.21 6.10
N ASP A 452 10.40 6.99 5.49
CA ASP A 452 10.22 8.44 5.38
C ASP A 452 8.99 8.80 4.54
N SER A 453 8.71 8.05 3.47
CA SER A 453 7.49 8.24 2.68
C SER A 453 6.22 7.93 3.48
N LEU A 454 6.21 6.88 4.30
CA LEU A 454 5.09 6.51 5.16
C LEU A 454 4.87 7.54 6.28
N GLU A 455 5.94 8.08 6.87
CA GLU A 455 5.84 9.16 7.87
C GLU A 455 5.30 10.46 7.26
N VAL A 456 5.71 10.81 6.04
CA VAL A 456 5.14 11.93 5.30
C VAL A 456 3.67 11.70 5.01
N LYS A 457 3.28 10.51 4.54
CA LYS A 457 1.88 10.13 4.29
C LYS A 457 1.04 10.29 5.56
N ARG A 458 1.52 9.79 6.70
CA ARG A 458 0.86 9.91 8.00
C ARG A 458 0.56 11.36 8.38
N LYS A 459 1.58 12.23 8.28
CA LYS A 459 1.43 13.66 8.59
C LYS A 459 0.42 14.36 7.67
N VAL A 460 0.45 14.04 6.38
CA VAL A 460 -0.45 14.64 5.39
C VAL A 460 -1.89 14.21 5.63
N ILE A 461 -2.14 12.91 5.81
CA ILE A 461 -3.50 12.39 6.05
C ILE A 461 -4.05 12.92 7.38
N GLN A 462 -3.25 12.93 8.47
CA GLN A 462 -3.69 13.47 9.75
C GLN A 462 -4.08 14.96 9.62
N ARG A 463 -3.25 15.77 8.96
CA ARG A 463 -3.55 17.18 8.71
C ARG A 463 -4.86 17.38 7.94
N HIS A 464 -5.12 16.57 6.93
CA HIS A 464 -6.35 16.67 6.15
C HIS A 464 -7.57 16.15 6.92
N MET A 465 -7.41 15.14 7.77
CA MET A 465 -8.45 14.68 8.68
C MET A 465 -8.83 15.79 9.69
N ASP A 466 -7.83 16.46 10.27
CA ASP A 466 -8.05 17.58 11.20
C ASP A 466 -8.76 18.74 10.51
N ALA A 467 -8.42 19.02 9.25
CA ALA A 467 -9.07 20.03 8.41
C ALA A 467 -10.49 19.63 7.91
N GLY A 468 -10.93 18.39 8.16
CA GLY A 468 -12.30 17.94 7.83
C GLY A 468 -12.47 17.36 6.43
N LEU A 469 -11.37 17.02 5.74
CA LEU A 469 -11.44 16.35 4.42
C LEU A 469 -11.99 14.91 4.53
N PHE A 470 -11.83 14.27 5.70
CA PHE A 470 -12.28 12.92 6.01
C PHE A 470 -13.31 12.94 7.16
N PRO A 471 -14.54 13.43 6.94
CA PRO A 471 -15.49 13.71 8.03
C PRO A 471 -15.98 12.45 8.75
N TYR A 472 -16.21 11.35 8.03
CA TYR A 472 -16.62 10.08 8.64
C TYR A 472 -15.45 9.40 9.35
N THR A 473 -14.26 9.39 8.77
CA THR A 473 -13.05 8.90 9.43
C THR A 473 -12.79 9.67 10.73
N LYS A 474 -12.92 11.00 10.70
CA LYS A 474 -12.76 11.83 11.90
C LYS A 474 -13.76 11.47 12.99
N ARG A 475 -15.02 11.19 12.62
CA ARG A 475 -16.09 10.83 13.55
C ARG A 475 -15.88 9.45 14.17
N TYR A 476 -15.60 8.42 13.35
CA TYR A 476 -15.60 7.04 13.81
C TYR A 476 -14.22 6.49 14.21
N LEU A 477 -13.14 7.12 13.76
CA LEU A 477 -11.78 6.72 14.08
C LEU A 477 -11.08 7.71 15.01
N GLY A 478 -11.25 9.02 14.76
CA GLY A 478 -10.70 10.12 15.55
C GLY A 478 -9.19 10.32 15.43
N THR A 479 -8.40 9.25 15.32
CA THR A 479 -6.94 9.29 15.27
C THR A 479 -6.36 8.16 14.42
N LEU A 480 -5.22 8.41 13.79
CA LEU A 480 -4.44 7.42 13.04
C LEU A 480 -3.36 6.72 13.90
N ARG A 481 -3.37 6.95 15.22
CA ARG A 481 -2.32 6.47 16.13
C ARG A 481 -2.13 4.94 16.09
N ASN A 482 -3.22 4.20 15.91
CA ASN A 482 -3.24 2.74 15.89
C ASN A 482 -3.08 2.15 14.47
N HIS A 483 -2.81 2.99 13.46
CA HIS A 483 -2.61 2.52 12.09
C HIS A 483 -1.15 2.20 11.82
N PHE A 484 -0.93 1.09 11.14
CA PHE A 484 0.39 0.61 10.76
C PHE A 484 0.93 1.36 9.54
N SER A 485 2.24 1.56 9.52
CA SER A 485 3.03 1.84 8.34
C SER A 485 3.56 0.50 7.84
N THR A 486 3.09 0.05 6.66
CA THR A 486 3.35 -1.30 6.16
C THR A 486 4.47 -1.30 5.14
N ILE A 487 5.44 -2.19 5.31
CA ILE A 487 6.47 -2.46 4.31
C ILE A 487 6.32 -3.91 3.84
N GLY A 488 6.30 -4.10 2.54
CA GLY A 488 6.26 -5.39 1.89
C GLY A 488 7.53 -5.67 1.10
N VAL A 489 7.76 -6.93 0.78
CA VAL A 489 8.84 -7.40 -0.08
C VAL A 489 8.27 -8.24 -1.21
N ASN A 490 8.92 -8.20 -2.37
CA ASN A 490 8.45 -8.93 -3.55
C ASN A 490 9.61 -9.52 -4.34
N GLY A 491 9.41 -10.71 -4.89
CA GLY A 491 10.41 -11.36 -5.76
C GLY A 491 11.60 -11.92 -5.00
N ILE A 492 11.42 -12.48 -3.79
CA ILE A 492 12.54 -13.09 -3.05
C ILE A 492 13.10 -14.31 -3.77
N ASN A 493 12.24 -15.12 -4.40
CA ASN A 493 12.72 -16.24 -5.21
C ASN A 493 13.64 -15.77 -6.35
N GLU A 494 13.20 -14.76 -7.11
CA GLU A 494 13.98 -14.19 -8.21
C GLU A 494 15.21 -13.41 -7.71
N MET A 495 15.13 -12.82 -6.50
CA MET A 495 16.31 -12.24 -5.85
C MET A 495 17.41 -13.29 -5.66
N ILE A 496 17.07 -14.44 -5.09
CA ILE A 496 18.03 -15.53 -4.86
C ILE A 496 18.61 -16.02 -6.19
N ARG A 497 17.76 -16.26 -7.19
CA ARG A 497 18.18 -16.70 -8.51
C ARG A 497 19.15 -15.72 -9.18
N ASN A 498 18.82 -14.43 -9.17
CA ASN A 498 19.68 -13.38 -9.72
C ASN A 498 20.97 -13.21 -8.91
N PHE A 499 20.86 -13.23 -7.57
CA PHE A 499 22.02 -13.11 -6.67
C PHE A 499 23.04 -14.21 -6.87
N THR A 500 22.59 -15.44 -7.08
CA THR A 500 23.43 -16.63 -7.23
C THR A 500 23.70 -17.00 -8.69
N ALA A 501 23.36 -16.16 -9.67
CA ALA A 501 23.43 -16.52 -11.10
C ALA A 501 22.73 -17.85 -11.43
N ASP A 502 21.52 -18.02 -10.91
CA ASP A 502 20.64 -19.19 -11.08
C ASP A 502 21.17 -20.53 -10.50
N ARG A 503 22.17 -20.44 -9.59
CA ARG A 503 22.69 -21.64 -8.87
C ARG A 503 21.72 -22.13 -7.79
N ASP A 504 21.00 -21.19 -7.18
CA ASP A 504 20.05 -21.43 -6.09
C ASP A 504 18.72 -20.70 -6.33
N ASN A 505 17.71 -21.15 -5.63
CA ASN A 505 16.38 -20.54 -5.56
C ASN A 505 15.81 -20.72 -4.15
N ILE A 506 14.59 -20.25 -3.89
CA ILE A 506 13.98 -20.31 -2.55
C ILE A 506 13.76 -21.73 -2.03
N THR A 507 13.76 -22.75 -2.91
CA THR A 507 13.56 -24.16 -2.53
C THR A 507 14.87 -24.87 -2.20
N SER A 508 16.03 -24.30 -2.54
CA SER A 508 17.35 -24.82 -2.15
C SER A 508 17.71 -24.40 -0.73
N GLU A 509 18.45 -25.24 -0.01
CA GLU A 509 18.86 -24.94 1.37
C GLU A 509 19.66 -23.61 1.48
N PRO A 510 20.66 -23.30 0.63
CA PRO A 510 21.36 -22.01 0.69
C PRO A 510 20.44 -20.82 0.37
N GLY A 511 19.55 -20.98 -0.64
CA GLY A 511 18.60 -19.94 -1.03
C GLY A 511 17.56 -19.66 0.07
N TYR A 512 17.03 -20.70 0.69
CA TYR A 512 16.13 -20.59 1.83
C TYR A 512 16.78 -19.86 3.00
N ALA A 513 18.03 -20.23 3.34
CA ALA A 513 18.78 -19.55 4.39
C ALA A 513 19.01 -18.07 4.08
N LEU A 514 19.27 -17.70 2.83
CA LEU A 514 19.40 -16.31 2.39
C LEU A 514 18.08 -15.56 2.54
N ALA A 515 16.94 -16.17 2.15
CA ALA A 515 15.60 -15.59 2.34
C ALA A 515 15.32 -15.31 3.82
N CYS A 516 15.64 -16.27 4.70
CA CYS A 516 15.46 -16.10 6.14
C CYS A 516 16.30 -14.94 6.69
N ARG A 517 17.57 -14.82 6.32
CA ARG A 517 18.43 -13.71 6.77
C ARG A 517 17.91 -12.35 6.30
N LEU A 518 17.44 -12.27 5.06
CA LEU A 518 16.88 -11.03 4.51
C LEU A 518 15.62 -10.61 5.27
N LEU A 519 14.69 -11.53 5.51
CA LEU A 519 13.46 -11.24 6.25
C LEU A 519 13.74 -10.86 7.72
N ASP A 520 14.70 -11.53 8.38
CA ASP A 520 15.12 -11.18 9.73
C ASP A 520 15.74 -9.77 9.78
N HIS A 521 16.52 -9.41 8.76
CA HIS A 521 17.08 -8.06 8.63
C HIS A 521 15.96 -7.01 8.49
N VAL A 522 14.97 -7.25 7.62
CA VAL A 522 13.82 -6.33 7.46
C VAL A 522 13.02 -6.21 8.77
N ARG A 523 12.73 -7.34 9.45
CA ARG A 523 12.03 -7.31 10.75
C ARG A 523 12.76 -6.47 11.79
N LYS A 524 14.08 -6.63 11.87
CA LYS A 524 14.90 -5.82 12.78
C LYS A 524 14.72 -4.33 12.49
N ARG A 525 14.74 -3.93 11.21
CA ARG A 525 14.48 -2.53 10.80
C ARG A 525 13.09 -2.05 11.18
N MET A 526 12.06 -2.90 11.09
CA MET A 526 10.70 -2.52 11.52
C MET A 526 10.66 -2.18 13.01
N VAL A 527 11.36 -2.94 13.85
CA VAL A 527 11.46 -2.66 15.30
C VAL A 527 12.19 -1.34 15.54
N GLU A 528 13.32 -1.12 14.89
CA GLU A 528 14.08 0.13 14.97
C GLU A 528 13.23 1.34 14.54
N PHE A 529 12.49 1.24 13.45
CA PHE A 529 11.59 2.31 13.00
C PHE A 529 10.45 2.61 13.99
N GLN A 530 9.92 1.58 14.66
CA GLN A 530 8.92 1.78 15.73
C GLN A 530 9.52 2.54 16.92
N GLU A 531 10.75 2.22 17.31
CA GLU A 531 11.45 2.90 18.40
C GLU A 531 11.78 4.36 18.05
N GLU A 532 12.27 4.61 16.83
CA GLU A 532 12.65 5.94 16.35
C GLU A 532 11.44 6.88 16.17
N THR A 533 10.34 6.38 15.59
CA THR A 533 9.22 7.22 15.20
C THR A 533 8.09 7.26 16.23
N GLY A 534 8.01 6.26 17.10
CA GLY A 534 6.89 6.05 18.01
C GLY A 534 5.62 5.55 17.32
N HIS A 535 5.66 5.23 16.01
CA HIS A 535 4.55 4.68 15.24
C HIS A 535 4.67 3.18 15.04
N LEU A 536 3.57 2.54 14.63
CA LEU A 536 3.52 1.10 14.37
C LEU A 536 4.02 0.79 12.96
N TYR A 537 4.91 -0.19 12.86
CA TYR A 537 5.41 -0.73 11.59
C TYR A 537 5.18 -2.23 11.53
N ASN A 538 4.91 -2.74 10.35
CA ASN A 538 4.82 -4.17 10.12
C ASN A 538 5.44 -4.59 8.79
N LEU A 539 5.92 -5.82 8.73
CA LEU A 539 6.33 -6.50 7.52
C LEU A 539 5.17 -7.37 7.04
N GLU A 540 4.73 -7.17 5.82
CA GLU A 540 3.60 -7.89 5.23
C GLU A 540 3.99 -8.64 3.97
N ALA A 541 3.53 -9.90 3.85
CA ALA A 541 3.55 -10.63 2.59
C ALA A 541 2.36 -10.16 1.74
N THR A 542 2.46 -8.95 1.22
CA THR A 542 1.38 -8.28 0.50
C THR A 542 1.07 -9.01 -0.80
N PRO A 543 -0.18 -9.45 -1.07
CA PRO A 543 -0.60 -9.86 -2.39
C PRO A 543 -0.51 -8.64 -3.32
N ALA A 544 0.46 -8.65 -4.22
CA ALA A 544 0.83 -7.47 -4.99
C ALA A 544 0.97 -7.78 -6.49
N GLU A 545 -0.03 -8.47 -7.07
CA GLU A 545 0.00 -8.98 -8.43
C GLU A 545 0.30 -7.89 -9.46
N GLY A 546 -0.34 -6.73 -9.35
CA GLY A 546 -0.07 -5.59 -10.20
C GLY A 546 1.35 -5.04 -10.02
N THR A 547 1.88 -5.07 -8.80
CA THR A 547 3.24 -4.62 -8.46
C THR A 547 4.29 -5.59 -9.00
N THR A 548 4.07 -6.90 -8.89
CA THR A 548 4.99 -7.92 -9.40
C THR A 548 5.15 -7.79 -10.91
N TYR A 549 4.05 -7.61 -11.63
CA TYR A 549 4.06 -7.36 -13.07
C TYR A 549 4.78 -6.04 -13.41
N ARG A 550 4.47 -4.97 -12.69
CA ARG A 550 5.11 -3.67 -12.90
C ARG A 550 6.62 -3.75 -12.75
N PHE A 551 7.11 -4.34 -11.66
CA PHE A 551 8.54 -4.48 -11.40
C PHE A 551 9.21 -5.31 -12.48
N ALA A 552 8.68 -6.48 -12.80
CA ALA A 552 9.26 -7.35 -13.80
C ALA A 552 9.32 -6.69 -15.18
N ARG A 553 8.26 -5.97 -15.59
CA ARG A 553 8.23 -5.25 -16.86
C ARG A 553 9.27 -4.12 -16.93
N GLU A 554 9.38 -3.31 -15.87
CA GLU A 554 10.33 -2.20 -15.83
C GLU A 554 11.78 -2.70 -15.78
N ASP A 555 12.06 -3.75 -15.03
CA ASP A 555 13.39 -4.35 -14.93
C ASP A 555 13.82 -4.94 -16.25
N ARG A 556 12.96 -5.70 -16.92
CA ARG A 556 13.25 -6.28 -18.24
C ARG A 556 13.54 -5.23 -19.31
N ARG A 557 12.84 -4.09 -19.25
CA ARG A 557 13.10 -2.97 -20.17
C ARG A 557 14.49 -2.37 -19.96
N ARG A 558 15.02 -2.38 -18.73
CA ARG A 558 16.32 -1.83 -18.37
C ARG A 558 17.44 -2.82 -18.59
N ASP A 559 17.22 -4.04 -18.16
CA ASP A 559 18.17 -5.14 -18.27
C ASP A 559 17.44 -6.43 -18.70
N PRO A 560 17.48 -6.74 -20.01
CA PRO A 560 16.89 -7.97 -20.53
C PRO A 560 17.48 -9.27 -19.95
N GLY A 561 18.63 -9.19 -19.28
CA GLY A 561 19.31 -10.34 -18.66
C GLY A 561 18.79 -10.71 -17.27
N ILE A 562 17.93 -9.89 -16.67
CA ILE A 562 17.38 -10.18 -15.34
C ILE A 562 16.47 -11.41 -15.36
N LEU A 563 16.69 -12.32 -14.40
CA LEU A 563 15.88 -13.53 -14.27
C LEU A 563 14.50 -13.20 -13.69
N GLN A 564 13.47 -13.71 -14.32
CA GLN A 564 12.06 -13.46 -14.01
C GLN A 564 11.26 -14.76 -14.09
N ALA A 565 10.03 -14.72 -13.61
CA ALA A 565 8.99 -15.72 -13.84
C ALA A 565 8.04 -15.28 -14.96
N GLY A 566 7.16 -16.18 -15.41
CA GLY A 566 6.18 -15.92 -16.44
C GLY A 566 6.71 -16.01 -17.87
N SER A 567 6.06 -15.30 -18.78
CA SER A 567 6.41 -15.26 -20.20
C SER A 567 6.88 -13.87 -20.63
N ASP A 568 7.39 -13.76 -21.84
CA ASP A 568 7.80 -12.48 -22.41
C ASP A 568 6.68 -11.45 -22.49
N LYS A 569 5.43 -11.91 -22.65
CA LYS A 569 4.24 -11.06 -22.74
C LYS A 569 3.62 -10.75 -21.37
N ALA A 570 3.87 -11.60 -20.40
CA ALA A 570 3.36 -11.49 -19.04
C ALA A 570 4.44 -11.86 -18.01
N PRO A 571 5.52 -11.06 -17.91
CA PRO A 571 6.54 -11.27 -16.90
C PRO A 571 6.01 -10.92 -15.51
N TYR A 572 6.47 -11.64 -14.49
CA TYR A 572 6.18 -11.31 -13.10
C TYR A 572 7.32 -11.76 -12.19
N TYR A 573 7.32 -11.27 -10.96
CA TYR A 573 8.11 -11.82 -9.86
C TYR A 573 7.20 -12.61 -8.92
N THR A 574 7.71 -13.71 -8.38
CA THR A 574 7.00 -14.50 -7.39
C THR A 574 6.63 -13.61 -6.20
N ASN A 575 5.37 -13.66 -5.77
CA ASN A 575 4.89 -12.78 -4.73
C ASN A 575 5.59 -13.06 -3.40
N SER A 576 6.05 -12.01 -2.73
CA SER A 576 6.74 -12.05 -1.43
C SER A 576 7.83 -13.14 -1.37
N SER A 577 7.69 -14.11 -0.45
CA SER A 577 8.55 -15.29 -0.31
C SER A 577 7.85 -16.60 -0.65
N GLN A 578 6.82 -16.53 -1.52
CA GLN A 578 6.07 -17.70 -1.93
C GLN A 578 6.94 -18.66 -2.76
N LEU A 579 6.55 -19.93 -2.78
CA LEU A 579 7.17 -20.92 -3.66
C LEU A 579 6.87 -20.60 -5.13
N PRO A 580 7.77 -20.93 -6.06
CA PRO A 580 7.50 -20.81 -7.48
C PRO A 580 6.25 -21.60 -7.88
N VAL A 581 5.46 -21.04 -8.79
CA VAL A 581 4.25 -21.69 -9.30
C VAL A 581 4.60 -23.05 -9.91
N GLY A 582 3.89 -24.10 -9.49
CA GLY A 582 4.11 -25.48 -9.97
C GLY A 582 5.30 -26.18 -9.33
N PHE A 583 5.84 -25.67 -8.23
CA PHE A 583 6.92 -26.35 -7.50
C PHE A 583 6.47 -27.71 -6.94
N THR A 584 5.30 -27.77 -6.33
CA THR A 584 4.71 -29.00 -5.78
C THR A 584 3.20 -28.97 -5.88
N ASP A 585 2.57 -30.15 -6.02
CA ASP A 585 1.12 -30.35 -5.94
C ASP A 585 0.71 -30.86 -4.54
N ASP A 586 1.66 -31.11 -3.65
CA ASP A 586 1.43 -31.55 -2.29
C ASP A 586 1.27 -30.32 -1.35
N PRO A 587 0.07 -30.08 -0.78
CA PRO A 587 -0.16 -28.97 0.11
C PRO A 587 0.64 -29.08 1.43
N PHE A 588 0.95 -30.29 1.90
CA PHE A 588 1.74 -30.46 3.12
C PHE A 588 3.19 -30.09 2.89
N GLU A 589 3.78 -30.50 1.78
CA GLU A 589 5.14 -30.07 1.39
C GLU A 589 5.18 -28.54 1.24
N ALA A 590 4.18 -27.95 0.59
CA ALA A 590 4.12 -26.49 0.43
C ALA A 590 4.07 -25.75 1.78
N LEU A 591 3.29 -26.26 2.74
CA LEU A 591 3.19 -25.67 4.09
C LEU A 591 4.50 -25.83 4.86
N GLU A 592 5.09 -27.02 4.90
CA GLU A 592 6.37 -27.27 5.59
C GLU A 592 7.50 -26.40 5.04
N ARG A 593 7.58 -26.24 3.72
CA ARG A 593 8.60 -25.42 3.06
C ARG A 593 8.48 -23.93 3.36
N GLN A 594 7.30 -23.46 3.70
CA GLN A 594 7.04 -22.02 3.90
C GLN A 594 6.90 -21.63 5.38
N ASP A 595 6.73 -22.56 6.31
CA ASP A 595 6.35 -22.28 7.71
C ASP A 595 7.27 -21.24 8.39
N ASP A 596 8.58 -21.45 8.38
CA ASP A 596 9.52 -20.52 9.01
C ASP A 596 9.57 -19.13 8.32
N LEU A 597 9.41 -19.08 6.99
CA LEU A 597 9.35 -17.82 6.25
C LEU A 597 8.06 -17.07 6.59
N GLN A 598 6.93 -17.77 6.64
CA GLN A 598 5.62 -17.20 6.96
C GLN A 598 5.59 -16.61 8.38
N ARG A 599 6.23 -17.26 9.35
CA ARG A 599 6.35 -16.75 10.72
C ARG A 599 7.15 -15.45 10.85
N LYS A 600 7.92 -15.07 9.84
CA LYS A 600 8.67 -13.81 9.84
C LYS A 600 7.83 -12.60 9.47
N TYR A 601 6.69 -12.82 8.85
CA TYR A 601 5.73 -11.76 8.55
C TYR A 601 4.79 -11.49 9.74
N THR A 602 4.19 -10.32 9.73
CA THR A 602 3.17 -9.91 10.68
C THR A 602 1.81 -9.65 10.00
N GLY A 603 1.70 -10.05 8.75
CA GLY A 603 0.47 -9.98 7.97
C GLY A 603 0.65 -10.52 6.55
N GLY A 604 -0.46 -10.83 5.87
CA GLY A 604 -0.48 -11.21 4.46
C GLY A 604 -0.03 -12.63 4.12
N THR A 605 0.05 -13.54 5.09
CA THR A 605 0.53 -14.92 4.87
C THR A 605 -0.60 -15.91 4.65
#